data_cfc45430bc40ef5c582aff3fd2c246ce
#
_entry.id   cfc45430bc40ef5c582aff3fd2c246ce
#
_cell.length_a   1.000
_cell.length_b   1.000
_cell.length_c   1.000
_cell.angle_alpha   90.00
_cell.angle_beta   90.00
_cell.angle_gamma   90.00
#
_symmetry.space_group_name_H-M   'P 1'
#
loop_
_entity.id
_entity.type
_entity.pdbx_description
1 polymer ?
#
loop_
_entity_poly.entity_id
_entity_poly.type
_entity_poly.pdbx_seq_one_letter_code
_entity_poly.pdbx_strand_id
1 'polypeptide(L)'
;MGLKTYKIGEFVEPYSQRCGISDLIPEQVSGINIDKEFFEPAKQVGEDTSNYKIVPPNYFACNLMHVGRDYALPVAINHSNKDKYVSPAYTIFKLKDEKLVLKEYFFILLKSSEKDRFFAFHTDSSVRQGLPWEDFCDIDITLPSIEQQRKYVDVYLALQSNLAVYQSKVEELKLVCDGYIEELRRNMACKTIE
;
A
#
# COMPACT_ATOMS: atom_id res chain seq x y z
N MET A 1 -25.48 17.99 3.17
CA MET A 1 -24.23 17.56 3.84
C MET A 1 -23.07 18.11 3.06
N GLY A 2 -22.29 19.03 3.65
CA GLY A 2 -21.25 19.74 2.91
C GLY A 2 -19.92 18.99 2.90
N LEU A 3 -19.30 18.92 1.76
CA LEU A 3 -17.87 18.59 1.63
C LEU A 3 -17.07 19.74 2.26
N LYS A 4 -15.99 19.42 2.97
CA LYS A 4 -15.08 20.42 3.53
C LYS A 4 -13.66 20.14 3.04
N THR A 5 -12.95 21.20 2.73
CA THR A 5 -11.57 21.12 2.27
C THR A 5 -10.63 21.39 3.45
N TYR A 6 -9.58 20.58 3.53
CA TYR A 6 -8.53 20.61 4.54
C TYR A 6 -7.18 20.42 3.87
N LYS A 7 -6.12 20.95 4.45
CA LYS A 7 -4.77 20.58 4.06
C LYS A 7 -4.40 19.23 4.68
N ILE A 8 -3.66 18.37 3.96
CA ILE A 8 -3.23 17.08 4.49
C ILE A 8 -2.47 17.25 5.81
N GLY A 9 -1.60 18.25 5.91
CA GLY A 9 -0.84 18.55 7.11
C GLY A 9 -1.67 18.90 8.36
N GLU A 10 -2.96 19.21 8.20
CA GLU A 10 -3.82 19.45 9.36
C GLU A 10 -4.08 18.18 10.18
N PHE A 11 -4.11 17.01 9.52
CA PHE A 11 -4.48 15.75 10.16
C PHE A 11 -3.38 14.67 10.11
N VAL A 12 -2.24 14.91 9.42
CA VAL A 12 -1.09 13.98 9.46
C VAL A 12 0.05 14.57 10.29
N GLU A 13 0.87 13.69 10.85
CA GLU A 13 2.15 14.07 11.46
C GLU A 13 3.26 13.10 11.06
N PRO A 14 4.48 13.60 10.79
CA PRO A 14 5.59 12.76 10.41
C PRO A 14 6.08 11.93 11.60
N TYR A 15 6.64 10.76 11.29
CA TYR A 15 7.28 9.89 12.26
C TYR A 15 8.64 9.46 11.73
N SER A 16 9.66 9.48 12.56
CA SER A 16 11.02 9.15 12.15
C SER A 16 11.79 8.49 13.28
N GLN A 17 11.53 7.20 13.49
CA GLN A 17 12.33 6.37 14.39
C GLN A 17 13.19 5.42 13.56
N ARG A 18 14.48 5.35 13.88
CA ARG A 18 15.43 4.42 13.29
C ARG A 18 15.44 3.12 14.09
N CYS A 19 15.68 2.01 13.41
CA CYS A 19 15.69 0.70 14.06
C CYS A 19 16.96 0.48 14.90
N GLY A 20 18.08 1.10 14.52
CA GLY A 20 19.37 0.88 15.20
C GLY A 20 19.99 -0.51 15.00
N ILE A 21 19.44 -1.33 14.09
CA ILE A 21 19.90 -2.69 13.79
C ILE A 21 20.75 -2.62 12.53
N SER A 22 22.02 -3.02 12.60
CA SER A 22 22.99 -2.86 11.51
C SER A 22 22.97 -4.00 10.48
N ASP A 23 22.34 -5.13 10.79
CA ASP A 23 22.45 -6.40 10.08
C ASP A 23 21.09 -7.03 9.73
N LEU A 24 20.08 -6.20 9.40
CA LEU A 24 18.80 -6.70 8.91
C LEU A 24 18.99 -7.48 7.60
N ILE A 25 18.41 -8.66 7.55
CA ILE A 25 18.37 -9.47 6.32
C ILE A 25 17.20 -9.05 5.42
N PRO A 26 17.24 -9.35 4.11
CA PRO A 26 16.20 -8.95 3.15
C PRO A 26 14.78 -9.34 3.58
N GLU A 27 14.61 -10.50 4.22
CA GLU A 27 13.32 -11.02 4.70
C GLU A 27 12.71 -10.21 5.84
N GLN A 28 13.51 -9.39 6.51
CA GLN A 28 13.07 -8.51 7.58
C GLN A 28 12.74 -7.09 7.09
N VAL A 29 13.11 -6.77 5.86
CA VAL A 29 12.94 -5.44 5.29
C VAL A 29 11.81 -5.44 4.28
N SER A 30 10.90 -4.49 4.44
CA SER A 30 9.76 -4.31 3.54
C SER A 30 10.05 -3.24 2.48
N GLY A 31 9.58 -3.48 1.26
CA GLY A 31 9.38 -2.46 0.24
C GLY A 31 7.89 -2.15 0.08
N ILE A 32 7.57 -1.12 -0.71
CA ILE A 32 6.18 -0.81 -1.11
C ILE A 32 6.11 -0.85 -2.63
N ASN A 33 5.14 -1.61 -3.16
CA ASN A 33 4.91 -1.77 -4.59
C ASN A 33 3.96 -0.66 -5.13
N ILE A 34 3.74 -0.67 -6.44
CA ILE A 34 2.82 0.25 -7.12
C ILE A 34 1.34 -0.04 -6.78
N ASP A 35 1.02 -1.26 -6.32
CA ASP A 35 -0.32 -1.64 -5.85
C ASP A 35 -0.58 -1.14 -4.42
N LYS A 36 0.40 -0.42 -3.85
CA LYS A 36 0.34 0.21 -2.52
C LYS A 36 0.23 -0.82 -1.40
N GLU A 37 1.07 -1.84 -1.52
CA GLU A 37 1.18 -2.92 -0.55
C GLU A 37 2.63 -3.12 -0.14
N PHE A 38 2.83 -3.50 1.11
CA PHE A 38 4.14 -3.96 1.54
C PHE A 38 4.48 -5.31 0.91
N PHE A 39 5.72 -5.47 0.50
CA PHE A 39 6.26 -6.76 0.04
C PHE A 39 7.57 -7.08 0.77
N GLU A 40 7.80 -8.35 0.96
CA GLU A 40 9.00 -8.93 1.56
C GLU A 40 9.38 -10.18 0.75
N PRO A 41 10.65 -10.48 0.55
CA PRO A 41 11.83 -9.72 0.98
C PRO A 41 12.05 -8.44 0.17
N ALA A 42 12.75 -7.46 0.74
CA ALA A 42 13.18 -6.30 -0.01
C ALA A 42 14.18 -6.71 -1.11
N LYS A 43 14.08 -6.07 -2.29
CA LYS A 43 14.97 -6.39 -3.43
C LYS A 43 16.42 -6.03 -3.17
N GLN A 44 16.65 -4.98 -2.39
CA GLN A 44 17.97 -4.50 -2.04
C GLN A 44 17.98 -4.05 -0.58
N VAL A 45 18.99 -4.47 0.16
CA VAL A 45 19.25 -4.05 1.55
C VAL A 45 20.68 -3.55 1.59
N GLY A 46 20.90 -2.42 2.25
CA GLY A 46 22.25 -1.84 2.40
C GLY A 46 23.12 -2.68 3.34
N GLU A 47 24.43 -2.45 3.28
CA GLU A 47 25.41 -3.13 4.16
C GLU A 47 25.18 -2.75 5.64
N ASP A 48 24.81 -1.51 5.92
CA ASP A 48 24.42 -1.04 7.26
C ASP A 48 22.98 -0.60 7.26
N THR A 49 22.15 -1.30 8.00
CA THR A 49 20.72 -1.05 8.13
C THR A 49 20.34 -0.27 9.39
N SER A 50 21.31 0.19 10.19
CA SER A 50 21.05 0.92 11.44
C SER A 50 20.18 2.17 11.27
N ASN A 51 20.26 2.79 10.09
CA ASN A 51 19.49 3.97 9.70
C ASN A 51 18.09 3.66 9.14
N TYR A 52 17.72 2.37 8.99
CA TYR A 52 16.41 1.99 8.51
C TYR A 52 15.33 2.45 9.49
N LYS A 53 14.16 2.77 8.94
CA LYS A 53 13.06 3.33 9.71
C LYS A 53 12.08 2.25 10.13
N ILE A 54 11.50 2.44 11.30
CA ILE A 54 10.44 1.59 11.84
C ILE A 54 9.09 2.12 11.36
N VAL A 55 8.24 1.24 10.86
CA VAL A 55 6.83 1.52 10.56
C VAL A 55 5.97 0.79 11.59
N PRO A 56 5.54 1.45 12.67
CA PRO A 56 4.69 0.81 13.67
C PRO A 56 3.32 0.38 13.10
N PRO A 57 2.58 -0.50 13.81
CA PRO A 57 1.21 -0.80 13.47
C PRO A 57 0.35 0.45 13.28
N ASN A 58 -0.49 0.47 12.24
CA ASN A 58 -1.37 1.57 11.87
C ASN A 58 -0.67 2.85 11.36
N TYR A 59 0.62 2.81 11.11
CA TYR A 59 1.35 3.92 10.49
C TYR A 59 1.44 3.71 8.98
N PHE A 60 1.52 4.84 8.27
CA PHE A 60 1.76 4.88 6.83
C PHE A 60 3.25 4.95 6.56
N ALA A 61 3.65 4.32 5.47
CA ALA A 61 4.95 4.57 4.85
C ALA A 61 4.72 4.90 3.37
N CYS A 62 5.43 5.89 2.83
CA CYS A 62 5.34 6.28 1.44
C CYS A 62 6.70 6.64 0.87
N ASN A 63 6.86 6.50 -0.45
CA ASN A 63 8.04 6.96 -1.16
C ASN A 63 7.70 8.21 -1.97
N LEU A 64 8.13 9.36 -1.46
CA LEU A 64 7.87 10.65 -2.09
C LEU A 64 8.93 11.02 -3.16
N MET A 65 10.01 10.24 -3.31
CA MET A 65 11.16 10.63 -4.13
C MET A 65 10.95 10.49 -5.64
N HIS A 66 9.98 9.67 -6.08
CA HIS A 66 9.81 9.33 -7.49
C HIS A 66 8.36 9.40 -7.97
N VAL A 67 7.54 10.18 -7.29
CA VAL A 67 6.10 10.27 -7.56
C VAL A 67 5.80 10.68 -8.99
N GLY A 68 6.49 11.69 -9.52
CA GLY A 68 6.31 12.15 -10.89
C GLY A 68 6.82 11.16 -11.93
N ARG A 69 7.98 10.53 -11.69
CA ARG A 69 8.56 9.55 -12.60
C ARG A 69 7.67 8.31 -12.72
N ASP A 70 7.15 7.82 -11.62
CA ASP A 70 6.39 6.57 -11.56
C ASP A 70 4.89 6.82 -11.79
N TYR A 71 4.45 8.09 -11.87
CA TYR A 71 3.05 8.52 -11.96
C TYR A 71 2.16 7.88 -10.88
N ALA A 72 2.75 7.55 -9.76
CA ALA A 72 2.08 6.92 -8.62
C ALA A 72 2.78 7.31 -7.32
N LEU A 73 2.02 7.41 -6.24
CA LEU A 73 2.54 7.53 -4.88
C LEU A 73 2.59 6.14 -4.25
N PRO A 74 3.76 5.47 -4.17
CA PRO A 74 3.88 4.24 -3.41
C PRO A 74 3.63 4.53 -1.93
N VAL A 75 2.50 4.07 -1.42
CA VAL A 75 2.07 4.28 -0.03
C VAL A 75 1.38 3.02 0.49
N ALA A 76 1.69 2.64 1.73
CA ALA A 76 1.02 1.50 2.38
C ALA A 76 0.80 1.79 3.87
N ILE A 77 -0.18 1.11 4.47
CA ILE A 77 -0.41 1.09 5.91
C ILE A 77 0.12 -0.22 6.47
N ASN A 78 0.77 -0.16 7.62
CA ASN A 78 1.11 -1.37 8.36
C ASN A 78 -0.12 -1.89 9.10
N HIS A 79 -0.86 -2.80 8.49
CA HIS A 79 -2.02 -3.48 9.10
C HIS A 79 -1.63 -4.65 10.02
N SER A 80 -0.34 -4.99 10.10
CA SER A 80 0.12 -6.04 11.00
C SER A 80 0.19 -5.53 12.44
N ASN A 81 0.29 -6.43 13.39
CA ASN A 81 0.52 -6.12 14.80
C ASN A 81 2.01 -6.05 15.18
N LYS A 82 2.91 -6.05 14.18
CA LYS A 82 4.37 -5.97 14.35
C LYS A 82 4.91 -4.77 13.60
N ASP A 83 6.04 -4.28 14.07
CA ASP A 83 6.80 -3.26 13.36
C ASP A 83 7.32 -3.81 12.02
N LYS A 84 7.36 -2.96 10.99
CA LYS A 84 8.03 -3.22 9.72
C LYS A 84 9.25 -2.32 9.60
N TYR A 85 10.27 -2.80 8.91
CA TYR A 85 11.47 -2.02 8.64
C TYR A 85 11.53 -1.64 7.17
N VAL A 86 11.79 -0.37 6.90
CA VAL A 86 11.89 0.17 5.53
C VAL A 86 13.14 1.00 5.36
N SER A 87 13.61 1.16 4.14
CA SER A 87 14.80 1.94 3.85
C SER A 87 14.64 3.41 4.26
N PRO A 88 15.74 4.16 4.49
CA PRO A 88 15.69 5.58 4.84
C PRO A 88 14.96 6.47 3.83
N ALA A 89 14.82 6.02 2.57
CA ALA A 89 14.14 6.75 1.50
C ALA A 89 12.63 6.92 1.73
N TYR A 90 12.03 6.07 2.55
CA TYR A 90 10.60 6.18 2.86
C TYR A 90 10.33 7.29 3.88
N THR A 91 9.24 8.00 3.67
CA THR A 91 8.63 8.90 4.66
C THR A 91 7.57 8.14 5.42
N ILE A 92 7.60 8.22 6.76
CA ILE A 92 6.64 7.55 7.63
C ILE A 92 5.82 8.61 8.32
N PHE A 93 4.52 8.39 8.42
CA PHE A 93 3.59 9.30 9.06
C PHE A 93 2.40 8.56 9.65
N LYS A 94 1.67 9.23 10.52
CA LYS A 94 0.40 8.75 11.08
C LYS A 94 -0.66 9.85 11.04
N LEU A 95 -1.90 9.49 11.29
CA LEU A 95 -2.93 10.49 11.60
C LEU A 95 -2.75 11.00 13.03
N LYS A 96 -2.97 12.31 13.22
CA LYS A 96 -2.97 12.93 14.56
C LYS A 96 -4.12 12.39 15.40
N ASP A 97 -5.29 12.32 14.78
CA ASP A 97 -6.50 11.67 15.31
C ASP A 97 -7.47 11.35 14.14
N GLU A 98 -8.55 10.62 14.44
CA GLU A 98 -9.56 10.25 13.44
C GLU A 98 -10.84 11.12 13.53
N LYS A 99 -10.75 12.34 14.01
CA LYS A 99 -11.91 13.25 14.09
C LYS A 99 -12.29 13.87 12.75
N LEU A 100 -11.31 14.11 11.89
CA LEU A 100 -11.50 14.70 10.56
C LEU A 100 -11.52 13.66 9.47
N VAL A 101 -10.67 12.64 9.56
CA VAL A 101 -10.51 11.61 8.55
C VAL A 101 -10.24 10.25 9.20
N LEU A 102 -10.98 9.23 8.77
CA LEU A 102 -10.70 7.85 9.14
C LEU A 102 -9.45 7.36 8.40
N LYS A 103 -8.61 6.60 9.07
CA LYS A 103 -7.36 6.06 8.54
C LYS A 103 -7.59 5.24 7.26
N GLU A 104 -8.55 4.33 7.28
CA GLU A 104 -8.91 3.50 6.14
C GLU A 104 -9.45 4.35 4.98
N TYR A 105 -10.28 5.37 5.26
CA TYR A 105 -10.79 6.26 4.23
C TYR A 105 -9.67 7.06 3.57
N PHE A 106 -8.73 7.58 4.35
CA PHE A 106 -7.57 8.29 3.82
C PHE A 106 -6.72 7.37 2.95
N PHE A 107 -6.51 6.13 3.36
CA PHE A 107 -5.79 5.16 2.55
C PHE A 107 -6.50 4.85 1.23
N ILE A 108 -7.83 4.70 1.23
CA ILE A 108 -8.62 4.52 0.01
C ILE A 108 -8.43 5.71 -0.95
N LEU A 109 -8.43 6.94 -0.43
CA LEU A 109 -8.15 8.13 -1.24
C LEU A 109 -6.75 8.09 -1.84
N LEU A 110 -5.73 7.77 -1.05
CA LEU A 110 -4.35 7.65 -1.52
C LEU A 110 -4.15 6.52 -2.54
N LYS A 111 -5.01 5.47 -2.51
CA LYS A 111 -4.98 4.37 -3.50
C LYS A 111 -5.60 4.73 -4.85
N SER A 112 -6.32 5.84 -4.97
CA SER A 112 -7.00 6.16 -6.21
C SER A 112 -6.02 6.64 -7.29
N SER A 113 -6.23 6.18 -8.53
CA SER A 113 -5.43 6.61 -9.69
C SER A 113 -5.58 8.10 -10.00
N GLU A 114 -6.69 8.71 -9.61
CA GLU A 114 -6.90 10.15 -9.72
C GLU A 114 -5.95 10.92 -8.80
N LYS A 115 -5.78 10.44 -7.57
CA LYS A 115 -4.83 11.04 -6.62
C LYS A 115 -3.38 10.81 -7.04
N ASP A 116 -3.06 9.68 -7.63
CA ASP A 116 -1.72 9.46 -8.18
C ASP A 116 -1.37 10.51 -9.25
N ARG A 117 -2.27 10.76 -10.20
CA ARG A 117 -2.08 11.81 -11.20
C ARG A 117 -1.99 13.19 -10.58
N PHE A 118 -2.80 13.44 -9.56
CA PHE A 118 -2.80 14.71 -8.85
C PHE A 118 -1.47 14.94 -8.13
N PHE A 119 -0.96 13.94 -7.41
CA PHE A 119 0.35 14.03 -6.74
C PHE A 119 1.50 14.17 -7.74
N ALA A 120 1.46 13.43 -8.86
CA ALA A 120 2.45 13.55 -9.91
C ALA A 120 2.51 14.96 -10.52
N PHE A 121 1.38 15.65 -10.60
CA PHE A 121 1.32 17.04 -11.08
C PHE A 121 1.94 18.05 -10.08
N HIS A 122 1.97 17.73 -8.79
CA HIS A 122 2.51 18.59 -7.73
C HIS A 122 3.99 18.28 -7.38
N THR A 123 4.66 17.45 -8.18
CA THR A 123 6.07 17.15 -7.99
C THR A 123 6.96 18.33 -8.33
N ASP A 124 8.14 18.37 -7.71
CA ASP A 124 9.16 19.35 -8.05
C ASP A 124 9.69 19.14 -9.50
N SER A 125 10.37 20.17 -10.03
CA SER A 125 11.00 20.09 -11.35
C SER A 125 12.40 19.46 -11.34
N SER A 126 12.77 18.77 -10.24
CA SER A 126 14.05 18.06 -10.12
C SER A 126 14.12 16.84 -11.03
N VAL A 127 15.32 16.35 -11.28
CA VAL A 127 15.54 15.10 -12.06
C VAL A 127 14.82 13.89 -11.43
N ARG A 128 14.58 13.92 -10.12
CA ARG A 128 13.91 12.84 -9.39
C ARG A 128 12.40 12.94 -9.44
N GLN A 129 11.86 14.13 -9.77
CA GLN A 129 10.43 14.42 -9.77
C GLN A 129 9.76 13.98 -8.45
N GLY A 130 10.38 14.38 -7.34
CA GLY A 130 9.90 14.10 -6.00
C GLY A 130 8.78 15.03 -5.58
N LEU A 131 8.02 14.62 -4.57
CA LEU A 131 7.05 15.45 -3.87
C LEU A 131 7.59 15.74 -2.46
N PRO A 132 8.08 16.97 -2.18
CA PRO A 132 8.54 17.31 -0.84
C PRO A 132 7.46 17.09 0.22
N TRP A 133 7.85 16.73 1.44
CA TRP A 133 6.91 16.48 2.52
C TRP A 133 6.03 17.70 2.85
N GLU A 134 6.61 18.88 2.81
CA GLU A 134 5.93 20.15 3.03
C GLU A 134 4.87 20.39 1.95
N ASP A 135 5.20 20.14 0.69
CA ASP A 135 4.26 20.26 -0.43
C ASP A 135 3.14 19.22 -0.33
N PHE A 136 3.48 17.98 0.05
CA PHE A 136 2.46 16.96 0.34
C PHE A 136 1.51 17.40 1.45
N CYS A 137 2.02 17.99 2.52
CA CYS A 137 1.22 18.52 3.62
C CYS A 137 0.34 19.71 3.22
N ASP A 138 0.79 20.51 2.24
CA ASP A 138 0.08 21.72 1.78
C ASP A 138 -1.02 21.43 0.76
N ILE A 139 -1.11 20.18 0.29
CA ILE A 139 -2.14 19.73 -0.64
C ILE A 139 -3.52 19.80 0.00
N ASP A 140 -4.44 20.42 -0.71
CA ASP A 140 -5.86 20.48 -0.35
C ASP A 140 -6.57 19.15 -0.68
N ILE A 141 -7.31 18.64 0.28
CA ILE A 141 -8.13 17.45 0.14
C ILE A 141 -9.56 17.72 0.64
N THR A 142 -10.53 17.32 -0.15
CA THR A 142 -11.94 17.49 0.21
C THR A 142 -12.48 16.22 0.85
N LEU A 143 -13.00 16.36 2.06
CA LEU A 143 -13.48 15.25 2.88
C LEU A 143 -14.99 15.35 3.10
N PRO A 144 -15.74 14.25 2.99
CA PRO A 144 -17.11 14.15 3.46
C PRO A 144 -17.15 14.00 4.99
N SER A 145 -18.33 14.00 5.58
CA SER A 145 -18.49 13.75 7.01
C SER A 145 -17.95 12.36 7.40
N ILE A 146 -17.52 12.21 8.66
CA ILE A 146 -17.02 10.93 9.20
C ILE A 146 -18.04 9.81 9.01
N GLU A 147 -19.33 10.09 9.13
CA GLU A 147 -20.40 9.11 8.88
C GLU A 147 -20.38 8.60 7.42
N GLN A 148 -20.19 9.52 6.47
CA GLN A 148 -20.08 9.14 5.05
C GLN A 148 -18.77 8.39 4.77
N GLN A 149 -17.65 8.84 5.35
CA GLN A 149 -16.37 8.15 5.23
C GLN A 149 -16.51 6.70 5.69
N ARG A 150 -17.18 6.45 6.84
CA ARG A 150 -17.41 5.10 7.36
C ARG A 150 -18.17 4.23 6.37
N LYS A 151 -19.23 4.75 5.76
CA LYS A 151 -19.99 4.04 4.72
C LYS A 151 -19.12 3.63 3.52
N TYR A 152 -18.23 4.53 3.07
CA TYR A 152 -17.28 4.20 2.00
C TYR A 152 -16.28 3.12 2.42
N VAL A 153 -15.76 3.19 3.64
CA VAL A 153 -14.86 2.17 4.19
C VAL A 153 -15.56 0.82 4.27
N ASP A 154 -16.79 0.77 4.79
CA ASP A 154 -17.57 -0.46 4.91
C ASP A 154 -17.80 -1.12 3.55
N VAL A 155 -18.17 -0.34 2.53
CA VAL A 155 -18.34 -0.84 1.15
C VAL A 155 -17.01 -1.35 0.59
N TYR A 156 -15.93 -0.60 0.77
CA TYR A 156 -14.60 -1.01 0.29
C TYR A 156 -14.14 -2.33 0.91
N LEU A 157 -14.26 -2.47 2.24
CA LEU A 157 -13.88 -3.69 2.94
C LEU A 157 -14.74 -4.89 2.52
N ALA A 158 -16.04 -4.69 2.30
CA ALA A 158 -16.93 -5.73 1.78
C ALA A 158 -16.51 -6.19 0.37
N LEU A 159 -16.15 -5.24 -0.51
CA LEU A 159 -15.65 -5.56 -1.85
C LEU A 159 -14.32 -6.32 -1.81
N GLN A 160 -13.39 -5.92 -0.94
CA GLN A 160 -12.12 -6.63 -0.75
C GLN A 160 -12.34 -8.06 -0.25
N SER A 161 -13.24 -8.25 0.72
CA SER A 161 -13.61 -9.57 1.21
C SER A 161 -14.20 -10.46 0.11
N ASN A 162 -15.11 -9.91 -0.70
CA ASN A 162 -15.69 -10.63 -1.82
C ASN A 162 -14.63 -11.01 -2.86
N LEU A 163 -13.71 -10.11 -3.18
CA LEU A 163 -12.61 -10.36 -4.11
C LEU A 163 -11.75 -11.54 -3.65
N ALA A 164 -11.37 -11.57 -2.37
CA ALA A 164 -10.59 -12.67 -1.79
C ALA A 164 -11.33 -14.03 -1.92
N VAL A 165 -12.66 -14.05 -1.65
CA VAL A 165 -13.50 -15.24 -1.82
C VAL A 165 -13.53 -15.69 -3.28
N TYR A 166 -13.69 -14.78 -4.24
CA TYR A 166 -13.69 -15.13 -5.66
C TYR A 166 -12.33 -15.66 -6.13
N GLN A 167 -11.24 -15.06 -5.68
CA GLN A 167 -9.89 -15.54 -5.98
C GLN A 167 -9.66 -16.96 -5.48
N SER A 168 -10.07 -17.27 -4.24
CA SER A 168 -9.99 -18.63 -3.70
C SER A 168 -10.81 -19.63 -4.53
N LYS A 169 -12.04 -19.26 -4.93
CA LYS A 169 -12.87 -20.11 -5.78
C LYS A 169 -12.26 -20.36 -7.16
N VAL A 170 -11.59 -19.36 -7.74
CA VAL A 170 -10.89 -19.55 -9.02
C VAL A 170 -9.76 -20.57 -8.88
N GLU A 171 -8.98 -20.53 -7.79
CA GLU A 171 -7.93 -21.53 -7.56
C GLU A 171 -8.50 -22.94 -7.33
N GLU A 172 -9.57 -23.05 -6.58
CA GLU A 172 -10.29 -24.34 -6.40
C GLU A 172 -10.77 -24.92 -7.75
N LEU A 173 -11.36 -24.09 -8.61
CA LEU A 173 -11.81 -24.50 -9.93
C LEU A 173 -10.65 -24.92 -10.84
N LYS A 174 -9.51 -24.25 -10.80
CA LYS A 174 -8.32 -24.65 -11.54
C LYS A 174 -7.88 -26.06 -11.14
N LEU A 175 -7.80 -26.36 -9.83
CA LEU A 175 -7.44 -27.69 -9.34
C LEU A 175 -8.41 -28.79 -9.84
N VAL A 176 -9.71 -28.51 -9.89
CA VAL A 176 -10.72 -29.43 -10.41
C VAL A 176 -10.51 -29.65 -11.92
N CYS A 177 -10.28 -28.59 -12.68
CA CYS A 177 -10.01 -28.70 -14.12
C CYS A 177 -8.74 -29.51 -14.42
N ASP A 178 -7.65 -29.24 -13.69
CA ASP A 178 -6.37 -29.94 -13.85
C ASP A 178 -6.55 -31.45 -13.54
N GLY A 179 -7.24 -31.78 -12.46
CA GLY A 179 -7.56 -33.17 -12.11
C GLY A 179 -8.36 -33.89 -13.21
N TYR A 180 -9.37 -33.23 -13.79
CA TYR A 180 -10.14 -33.77 -14.89
C TYR A 180 -9.32 -33.97 -16.17
N ILE A 181 -8.45 -33.04 -16.51
CA ILE A 181 -7.55 -33.15 -17.65
C ILE A 181 -6.58 -34.35 -17.48
N GLU A 182 -6.05 -34.52 -16.27
CA GLU A 182 -5.18 -35.67 -15.99
C GLU A 182 -5.92 -37.00 -16.09
N GLU A 183 -7.15 -37.07 -15.60
CA GLU A 183 -7.99 -38.27 -15.73
C GLU A 183 -8.24 -38.60 -17.21
N LEU A 184 -8.60 -37.62 -18.03
CA LEU A 184 -8.77 -37.81 -19.47
C LEU A 184 -7.50 -38.34 -20.13
N ARG A 185 -6.32 -37.78 -19.79
CA ARG A 185 -5.02 -38.24 -20.33
C ARG A 185 -4.75 -39.70 -19.97
N ARG A 186 -4.99 -40.11 -18.74
CA ARG A 186 -4.83 -41.52 -18.30
C ARG A 186 -5.73 -42.47 -19.10
N ASN A 187 -7.01 -42.07 -19.26
CA ASN A 187 -8.01 -42.89 -19.97
C ASN A 187 -7.65 -43.01 -21.48
N MET A 188 -7.06 -41.98 -22.08
CA MET A 188 -6.57 -42.03 -23.46
C MET A 188 -5.37 -42.94 -23.63
N ALA A 189 -4.41 -42.86 -22.69
CA ALA A 189 -3.19 -43.69 -22.70
C ALA A 189 -3.51 -45.17 -22.55
N CYS A 190 -4.52 -45.56 -21.74
CA CYS A 190 -4.95 -46.93 -21.60
C CYS A 190 -5.56 -47.51 -22.90
N LYS A 191 -6.27 -46.68 -23.69
CA LYS A 191 -6.89 -47.10 -24.96
C LYS A 191 -5.89 -47.24 -26.13
N THR A 192 -4.69 -46.80 -25.99
CA THR A 192 -3.63 -46.87 -27.04
C THR A 192 -2.78 -48.15 -26.90
N ILE A 193 -3.00 -48.97 -25.87
CA ILE A 193 -2.24 -50.19 -25.55
C ILE A 193 -3.05 -51.47 -25.89
N GLU A 194 -4.29 -51.36 -26.31
CA GLU A 194 -5.11 -52.42 -26.92
C GLU A 194 -5.02 -52.35 -28.47
#